data_14780177fada5adbe3f06df04087fc33
#
_entry.id   14780177fada5adbe3f06df04087fc33
#
_cell.length_a   1.000
_cell.length_b   1.000
_cell.length_c   1.000
_cell.angle_alpha   90.00
_cell.angle_beta   90.00
_cell.angle_gamma   90.00
#
_symmetry.space_group_name_H-M   'P 1'
#
loop_
_entity.id
_entity.type
_entity.pdbx_description
1 polymer ?
#
loop_
_entity_poly.entity_id
_entity_poly.type
_entity_poly.pdbx_seq_one_letter_code
_entity_poly.pdbx_strand_id
1 'polypeptide(L)'
;MSAPPAVAAPLYPFFSALGDPNRLRIIVRLCDLGPSSTSQVTTAIPVTRQAASKHLQLLESAGLVTSIRRGRERIWTVRTEPLARASDYLTQLSRRWDAAVDRLRAFVEGEGQD
;
A
#
# COMPACT_ATOMS: atom_id res chain seq x y z
N MET A 1 17.79 21.92 8.46
CA MET A 1 16.59 21.23 8.31
C MET A 1 16.78 19.75 8.11
N SER A 2 16.15 18.98 8.86
CA SER A 2 16.33 17.55 8.73
C SER A 2 15.60 17.06 7.50
N ALA A 3 16.28 16.32 6.71
CA ALA A 3 15.68 15.66 5.60
C ALA A 3 14.58 14.72 6.11
N PRO A 4 13.58 14.48 5.30
CA PRO A 4 12.65 13.45 5.67
C PRO A 4 13.42 12.17 5.90
N PRO A 5 12.96 11.38 6.82
CA PRO A 5 13.62 10.12 7.05
C PRO A 5 13.80 9.37 5.74
N ALA A 6 14.91 8.73 5.59
CA ALA A 6 15.17 7.91 4.42
C ALA A 6 14.05 6.88 4.23
N VAL A 7 13.33 6.57 5.29
CA VAL A 7 12.22 5.64 5.24
C VAL A 7 11.07 6.18 4.40
N ALA A 8 10.76 7.47 4.51
CA ALA A 8 9.63 8.05 3.80
C ALA A 8 9.86 8.08 2.30
N ALA A 9 11.08 8.39 1.85
CA ALA A 9 11.37 8.51 0.44
C ALA A 9 11.17 7.19 -0.31
N PRO A 10 11.71 6.04 0.17
CA PRO A 10 11.46 4.77 -0.49
C PRO A 10 10.01 4.31 -0.41
N LEU A 11 9.24 4.80 0.55
CA LEU A 11 7.86 4.38 0.71
C LEU A 11 6.87 5.16 -0.13
N TYR A 12 7.31 6.29 -0.70
CA TYR A 12 6.42 7.09 -1.52
C TYR A 12 5.82 6.29 -2.69
N PRO A 13 6.61 5.56 -3.48
CA PRO A 13 6.02 4.74 -4.55
C PRO A 13 5.06 3.68 -4.01
N PHE A 14 5.33 3.16 -2.83
CA PHE A 14 4.46 2.17 -2.21
C PHE A 14 3.06 2.77 -2.01
N PHE A 15 2.97 3.92 -1.35
CA PHE A 15 1.68 4.54 -1.08
C PHE A 15 1.01 5.03 -2.35
N SER A 16 1.79 5.56 -3.29
CA SER A 16 1.25 6.02 -4.55
C SER A 16 0.60 4.87 -5.32
N ALA A 17 1.26 3.71 -5.34
CA ALA A 17 0.72 2.55 -6.04
C ALA A 17 -0.58 2.06 -5.40
N LEU A 18 -0.72 2.18 -4.09
CA LEU A 18 -1.94 1.78 -3.39
C LEU A 18 -3.06 2.81 -3.49
N GLY A 19 -2.79 3.96 -4.08
CA GLY A 19 -3.78 5.03 -4.21
C GLY A 19 -4.87 4.77 -5.24
N ASP A 20 -4.85 3.64 -5.92
CA ASP A 20 -5.87 3.27 -6.89
C ASP A 20 -6.71 2.12 -6.31
N PRO A 21 -8.06 2.22 -6.36
CA PRO A 21 -8.91 1.21 -5.75
C PRO A 21 -8.66 -0.20 -6.30
N ASN A 22 -8.42 -0.33 -7.58
CA ASN A 22 -8.22 -1.64 -8.18
C ASN A 22 -6.87 -2.23 -7.80
N ARG A 23 -5.83 -1.39 -7.73
CA ARG A 23 -4.53 -1.88 -7.27
C ARG A 23 -4.59 -2.32 -5.81
N LEU A 24 -5.32 -1.57 -4.99
CA LEU A 24 -5.49 -1.98 -3.60
C LEU A 24 -6.22 -3.31 -3.49
N ARG A 25 -7.27 -3.49 -4.30
CA ARG A 25 -8.00 -4.76 -4.33
C ARG A 25 -7.09 -5.92 -4.74
N ILE A 26 -6.21 -5.68 -5.71
CA ILE A 26 -5.26 -6.71 -6.15
C ILE A 26 -4.35 -7.12 -4.98
N ILE A 27 -3.82 -6.14 -4.27
CA ILE A 27 -2.93 -6.43 -3.14
C ILE A 27 -3.66 -7.21 -2.06
N VAL A 28 -4.88 -6.80 -1.71
CA VAL A 28 -5.67 -7.52 -0.70
C VAL A 28 -5.91 -8.96 -1.16
N ARG A 29 -6.24 -9.13 -2.43
CA ARG A 29 -6.49 -10.47 -2.98
C ARG A 29 -5.26 -11.35 -2.89
N LEU A 30 -4.11 -10.81 -3.25
CA LEU A 30 -2.86 -11.56 -3.18
C LEU A 30 -2.49 -11.90 -1.73
N CYS A 31 -2.78 -11.01 -0.80
CA CYS A 31 -2.55 -11.29 0.60
C CYS A 31 -3.44 -12.43 1.10
N ASP A 32 -4.70 -12.44 0.66
CA ASP A 32 -5.65 -13.44 1.14
C ASP A 32 -5.42 -14.81 0.54
N LEU A 33 -5.13 -14.86 -0.75
CA LEU A 33 -5.06 -16.12 -1.50
C LEU A 33 -3.63 -16.61 -1.71
N GLY A 34 -2.64 -15.73 -1.54
CA GLY A 34 -1.27 -16.07 -1.85
C GLY A 34 -0.97 -15.94 -3.33
N PRO A 35 0.10 -16.58 -3.81
CA PRO A 35 0.51 -16.48 -5.21
C PRO A 35 -0.63 -16.78 -6.16
N SER A 36 -0.82 -15.91 -7.15
CA SER A 36 -1.94 -16.03 -8.08
C SER A 36 -1.50 -15.68 -9.50
N SER A 37 -2.10 -16.34 -10.46
CA SER A 37 -1.85 -16.02 -11.87
C SER A 37 -2.58 -14.75 -12.28
N THR A 38 -2.17 -14.17 -13.40
CA THR A 38 -2.86 -12.99 -13.94
C THR A 38 -4.34 -13.29 -14.16
N SER A 39 -4.66 -14.49 -14.65
CA SER A 39 -6.04 -14.87 -14.87
C SER A 39 -6.84 -14.92 -13.58
N GLN A 40 -6.26 -15.45 -12.52
CA GLN A 40 -6.93 -15.52 -11.23
C GLN A 40 -7.20 -14.12 -10.68
N VAL A 41 -6.22 -13.22 -10.83
CA VAL A 41 -6.38 -11.83 -10.39
C VAL A 41 -7.49 -11.17 -11.20
N THR A 42 -7.49 -11.35 -12.52
CA THR A 42 -8.49 -10.73 -13.39
C THR A 42 -9.90 -11.18 -13.04
N THR A 43 -10.06 -12.47 -12.73
CA THR A 43 -11.38 -13.00 -12.38
C THR A 43 -11.93 -12.34 -11.12
N ALA A 44 -11.06 -11.96 -10.21
CA ALA A 44 -11.47 -11.45 -8.91
C ALA A 44 -11.75 -9.96 -8.89
N ILE A 45 -11.32 -9.22 -9.90
CA ILE A 45 -11.36 -7.76 -9.91
C ILE A 45 -12.15 -7.29 -11.12
N PRO A 46 -12.99 -6.26 -11.01
CA PRO A 46 -13.83 -5.81 -12.12
C PRO A 46 -13.05 -4.96 -13.13
N VAL A 47 -12.04 -5.56 -13.74
CA VAL A 47 -11.23 -4.91 -14.76
C VAL A 47 -10.95 -5.92 -15.86
N THR A 48 -10.56 -5.41 -17.03
CA THR A 48 -10.17 -6.29 -18.12
C THR A 48 -8.83 -6.93 -17.80
N ARG A 49 -8.52 -8.04 -18.50
CA ARG A 49 -7.23 -8.68 -18.33
C ARG A 49 -6.09 -7.73 -18.65
N GLN A 50 -6.27 -6.91 -19.68
CA GLN A 50 -5.24 -5.95 -20.07
C GLN A 50 -5.02 -4.91 -18.98
N ALA A 51 -6.10 -4.41 -18.39
CA ALA A 51 -5.99 -3.46 -17.28
C ALA A 51 -5.36 -4.11 -16.06
N ALA A 52 -5.74 -5.34 -15.74
CA ALA A 52 -5.15 -6.07 -14.62
C ALA A 52 -3.65 -6.24 -14.80
N SER A 53 -3.22 -6.58 -16.03
CA SER A 53 -1.79 -6.71 -16.32
C SER A 53 -1.04 -5.42 -16.08
N LYS A 54 -1.61 -4.29 -16.51
CA LYS A 54 -0.98 -2.99 -16.29
C LYS A 54 -0.88 -2.64 -14.82
N HIS A 55 -1.95 -2.92 -14.06
CA HIS A 55 -1.92 -2.68 -12.62
C HIS A 55 -0.84 -3.53 -11.96
N LEU A 56 -0.74 -4.80 -12.33
CA LEU A 56 0.25 -5.70 -11.76
C LEU A 56 1.68 -5.26 -12.09
N GLN A 57 1.90 -4.82 -13.33
CA GLN A 57 3.21 -4.32 -13.73
C GLN A 57 3.59 -3.07 -12.94
N LEU A 58 2.64 -2.19 -12.71
CA LEU A 58 2.89 -0.98 -11.94
C LEU A 58 3.20 -1.32 -10.49
N LEU A 59 2.47 -2.27 -9.92
CA LEU A 59 2.75 -2.74 -8.56
C LEU A 59 4.13 -3.38 -8.47
N GLU A 60 4.54 -4.10 -9.49
CA GLU A 60 5.87 -4.69 -9.53
C GLU A 60 6.95 -3.62 -9.61
N SER A 61 6.74 -2.61 -10.44
CA SER A 61 7.67 -1.49 -10.56
C SER A 61 7.82 -0.74 -9.25
N ALA A 62 6.75 -0.66 -8.48
CA ALA A 62 6.77 0.02 -7.19
C ALA A 62 7.33 -0.86 -6.08
N GLY A 63 7.63 -2.12 -6.37
CA GLY A 63 8.24 -3.02 -5.40
C GLY A 63 7.27 -3.73 -4.48
N LEU A 64 5.97 -3.69 -4.77
CA LEU A 64 4.98 -4.32 -3.90
C LEU A 64 4.79 -5.80 -4.20
N VAL A 65 5.01 -6.20 -5.42
CA VAL A 65 4.85 -7.59 -5.84
C VAL A 65 6.03 -8.03 -6.67
N THR A 66 6.24 -9.34 -6.75
CA THR A 66 7.17 -9.94 -7.69
C THR A 66 6.39 -10.94 -8.54
N SER A 67 6.99 -11.31 -9.65
CA SER A 67 6.36 -12.30 -10.52
C SER A 67 7.39 -13.28 -11.02
N ILE A 68 6.94 -14.50 -11.27
CA ILE A 68 7.75 -15.52 -11.92
C ILE A 68 6.92 -16.12 -13.03
N ARG A 69 7.62 -16.63 -14.03
CA ARG A 69 6.95 -17.30 -15.13
C ARG A 69 6.86 -18.78 -14.83
N ARG A 70 5.68 -19.31 -14.96
CA ARG A 70 5.46 -20.75 -14.78
C ARG A 70 4.66 -21.25 -15.98
N GLY A 71 5.35 -21.89 -16.91
CA GLY A 71 4.73 -22.28 -18.15
C GLY A 71 4.30 -21.06 -18.94
N ARG A 72 3.04 -20.98 -19.27
CA ARG A 72 2.49 -19.83 -20.01
C ARG A 72 1.93 -18.76 -19.10
N GLU A 73 1.96 -19.00 -17.80
CA GLU A 73 1.38 -18.07 -16.84
C GLU A 73 2.46 -17.31 -16.10
N ARG A 74 2.08 -16.14 -15.66
CA ARG A 74 2.89 -15.35 -14.74
C ARG A 74 2.21 -15.39 -13.38
N ILE A 75 2.98 -15.76 -12.36
CA ILE A 75 2.47 -15.90 -11.00
C ILE A 75 2.97 -14.72 -10.17
N TRP A 76 2.06 -14.05 -9.52
CA TRP A 76 2.34 -12.82 -8.75
C TRP A 76 2.28 -13.09 -7.26
N THR A 77 3.22 -12.51 -6.54
CA THR A 77 3.36 -12.71 -5.10
C THR A 77 3.62 -11.36 -4.44
N VAL A 78 2.98 -11.11 -3.31
CA VAL A 78 3.20 -9.90 -2.53
C VAL A 78 4.59 -9.95 -1.89
N ARG A 79 5.29 -8.83 -1.90
CA ARG A 79 6.55 -8.70 -1.18
C ARG A 79 6.24 -8.20 0.24
N THR A 80 6.78 -8.91 1.24
CA THR A 80 6.46 -8.59 2.63
C THR A 80 7.32 -7.46 3.19
N GLU A 81 8.53 -7.29 2.68
CA GLU A 81 9.45 -6.30 3.23
C GLU A 81 8.92 -4.86 3.14
N PRO A 82 8.48 -4.40 1.97
CA PRO A 82 7.95 -3.03 1.89
C PRO A 82 6.73 -2.83 2.78
N LEU A 83 5.92 -3.88 2.93
CA LEU A 83 4.74 -3.80 3.77
C LEU A 83 5.12 -3.62 5.23
N ALA A 84 6.15 -4.33 5.69
CA ALA A 84 6.63 -4.20 7.06
C ALA A 84 7.12 -2.77 7.33
N ARG A 85 7.89 -2.21 6.40
CA ARG A 85 8.38 -0.85 6.55
C ARG A 85 7.24 0.16 6.55
N ALA A 86 6.25 -0.05 5.69
CA ALA A 86 5.09 0.82 5.64
C ALA A 86 4.29 0.75 6.94
N SER A 87 4.16 -0.45 7.50
CA SER A 87 3.47 -0.65 8.76
C SER A 87 4.16 0.13 9.89
N ASP A 88 5.49 0.05 9.96
CA ASP A 88 6.23 0.79 10.96
C ASP A 88 6.05 2.30 10.81
N TYR A 89 6.11 2.77 9.57
CA TYR A 89 5.93 4.19 9.29
C TYR A 89 4.53 4.65 9.70
N LEU A 90 3.52 3.86 9.38
CA LEU A 90 2.14 4.21 9.72
C LEU A 90 1.91 4.19 11.23
N THR A 91 2.58 3.29 11.94
CA THR A 91 2.50 3.28 13.40
C THR A 91 3.03 4.57 13.97
N GLN A 92 4.16 5.05 13.47
CA GLN A 92 4.73 6.31 13.92
C GLN A 92 3.84 7.49 13.55
N LEU A 93 3.29 7.47 12.36
CA LEU A 93 2.37 8.51 11.92
C LEU A 93 1.12 8.53 12.77
N SER A 94 0.61 7.35 13.12
CA SER A 94 -0.58 7.24 13.96
C SER A 94 -0.34 7.88 15.32
N ARG A 95 0.83 7.68 15.91
CA ARG A 95 1.17 8.30 17.18
C ARG A 95 1.21 9.82 17.10
N ARG A 96 1.77 10.34 16.02
CA ARG A 96 1.81 11.78 15.80
C ARG A 96 0.42 12.35 15.60
N TRP A 97 -0.41 11.60 14.90
CA TRP A 97 -1.78 11.99 14.67
C TRP A 97 -2.55 12.07 15.98
N ASP A 98 -2.40 11.07 16.84
CA ASP A 98 -3.07 11.05 18.13
C ASP A 98 -2.64 12.22 18.98
N ALA A 99 -1.33 12.52 19.00
CA ALA A 99 -0.83 13.66 19.76
C ALA A 99 -1.39 14.97 19.22
N ALA A 100 -1.53 15.08 17.90
CA ALA A 100 -2.10 16.29 17.29
C ALA A 100 -3.57 16.44 17.66
N VAL A 101 -4.31 15.34 17.67
CA VAL A 101 -5.70 15.36 18.07
C VAL A 101 -5.84 15.77 19.53
N ASP A 102 -4.98 15.25 20.39
CA ASP A 102 -5.00 15.62 21.80
C ASP A 102 -4.73 17.12 22.00
N ARG A 103 -3.76 17.66 21.25
CA ARG A 103 -3.48 19.10 21.33
C ARG A 103 -4.66 19.92 20.86
N LEU A 104 -5.32 19.50 19.79
CA LEU A 104 -6.48 20.19 19.27
C LEU A 104 -7.63 20.15 20.28
N ARG A 105 -7.84 19.00 20.90
CA ARG A 105 -8.88 18.85 21.91
C ARG A 105 -8.61 19.78 23.09
N ALA A 106 -7.38 19.84 23.56
CA ALA A 106 -7.03 20.71 24.67
C ALA A 106 -7.25 22.17 24.30
N PHE A 107 -6.93 22.56 23.07
CA PHE A 107 -7.13 23.92 22.61
C PHE A 107 -8.61 24.29 22.61
N VAL A 108 -9.46 23.40 22.09
CA VAL A 108 -10.90 23.65 22.05
C VAL A 108 -11.46 23.73 23.45
N GLU A 109 -11.06 22.82 24.34
CA GLU A 109 -11.56 22.81 25.71
C GLU A 109 -11.09 24.04 26.48
N GLY A 110 -9.84 24.45 26.22
CA GLY A 110 -9.33 25.67 26.85
C GLY A 110 -10.12 26.89 26.45
N GLU A 111 -10.50 27.01 25.19
CA GLU A 111 -11.32 28.12 24.72
C GLU A 111 -12.70 28.08 25.35
N GLY A 112 -13.24 26.90 25.51
CA GLY A 112 -14.58 26.78 26.06
C GLY A 112 -14.67 27.12 27.53
N GLN A 113 -13.54 27.24 28.22
CA GLN A 113 -13.51 27.56 29.63
C GLN A 113 -13.49 29.06 29.92
N ASP A 114 -13.25 29.83 28.92
CA ASP A 114 -13.31 31.30 29.09
C ASP A 114 -14.75 31.78 28.98
#